data_ba4381f4a0d823a78860a684cea0518e
#
_entry.id   ba4381f4a0d823a78860a684cea0518e
#
_cell.length_a   1.000
_cell.length_b   1.000
_cell.length_c   1.000
_cell.angle_alpha   90.00
_cell.angle_beta   90.00
_cell.angle_gamma   90.00
#
_symmetry.space_group_name_H-M   'P 1'
#
loop_
_entity.id
_entity.type
_entity.pdbx_description
1 polymer ?
#
loop_
_entity_poly.entity_id
_entity_poly.type
_entity_poly.pdbx_seq_one_letter_code
_entity_poly.pdbx_strand_id
1 'polypeptide(L)'
;VQASNNEVFSLFPTPFMRVPGALPQPLVEGLVAHFSAQARQDNNASANLSHTAMLKPADSPLLVQAAGLIAPQLSEFGALLFGERMGWSLKEMWVNVLDTGGHQAMHNHANSFISGVVYLTPTHESARTVFMKSPGGTDYSFKNDHPGMVTGPFNAEKWISPQPQAGDIVLFPSFLMHAVPPNQGERRITMAFNAIPVRLDSWGYAVSFSA
;
A
#
# COMPACT_ATOMS: atom_id res chain seq x y z
N VAL A 1 -40.18 15.12 1.59
CA VAL A 1 -39.13 14.84 2.61
C VAL A 1 -38.38 16.13 2.76
N GLN A 2 -38.51 16.81 3.91
CA GLN A 2 -37.70 18.01 4.23
C GLN A 2 -36.21 17.61 4.22
N ALA A 3 -35.38 18.35 3.51
CA ALA A 3 -33.93 18.16 3.56
C ALA A 3 -33.47 18.37 5.02
N SER A 4 -32.81 17.38 5.57
CA SER A 4 -32.20 17.48 6.90
C SER A 4 -31.07 18.52 6.86
N ASN A 5 -31.07 19.47 7.79
CA ASN A 5 -29.98 20.42 7.98
C ASN A 5 -28.82 19.83 8.80
N ASN A 6 -28.78 18.51 8.97
CA ASN A 6 -27.72 17.84 9.74
C ASN A 6 -26.41 17.86 8.95
N GLU A 7 -25.35 18.29 9.59
CA GLU A 7 -23.99 18.22 9.09
C GLU A 7 -23.29 16.98 9.65
N VAL A 8 -22.59 16.24 8.78
CA VAL A 8 -21.87 15.01 9.17
C VAL A 8 -20.40 15.17 8.81
N PHE A 9 -19.54 15.02 9.80
CA PHE A 9 -18.10 15.18 9.66
C PHE A 9 -17.38 13.83 9.84
N SER A 10 -16.33 13.61 9.04
CA SER A 10 -15.40 12.50 9.23
C SER A 10 -14.35 12.89 10.26
N LEU A 11 -14.33 12.22 11.41
CA LEU A 11 -13.32 12.44 12.43
C LEU A 11 -12.12 11.53 12.21
N PHE A 12 -10.92 12.11 12.12
CA PHE A 12 -9.64 11.38 12.00
C PHE A 12 -9.60 10.38 10.83
N PRO A 13 -9.85 10.83 9.58
CA PRO A 13 -9.83 9.94 8.44
C PRO A 13 -8.43 9.36 8.21
N THR A 14 -8.35 8.09 7.87
CA THR A 14 -7.09 7.46 7.48
C THR A 14 -6.81 7.76 6.01
N PRO A 15 -5.69 8.38 5.67
CA PRO A 15 -5.36 8.70 4.29
C PRO A 15 -4.94 7.45 3.49
N PHE A 16 -5.35 7.40 2.24
CA PHE A 16 -4.84 6.52 1.21
C PHE A 16 -4.58 7.38 -0.04
N MET A 17 -3.38 7.33 -0.58
CA MET A 17 -3.01 8.10 -1.77
C MET A 17 -2.76 7.17 -2.95
N ARG A 18 -3.33 7.50 -4.11
CA ARG A 18 -2.99 6.89 -5.40
C ARG A 18 -2.38 7.96 -6.28
N VAL A 19 -1.27 7.64 -6.92
CA VAL A 19 -0.58 8.47 -7.90
C VAL A 19 -0.68 7.76 -9.25
N PRO A 20 -1.63 8.14 -10.10
CA PRO A 20 -1.82 7.50 -11.40
C PRO A 20 -0.64 7.73 -12.33
N GLY A 21 -0.16 6.67 -13.01
CA GLY A 21 0.89 6.74 -14.02
C GLY A 21 2.21 7.34 -13.51
N ALA A 22 2.53 7.16 -12.23
CA ALA A 22 3.72 7.73 -11.61
C ALA A 22 5.03 7.20 -12.22
N LEU A 23 5.04 5.93 -12.68
CA LEU A 23 6.15 5.36 -13.43
C LEU A 23 5.82 5.40 -14.93
N PRO A 24 6.72 5.93 -15.78
CA PRO A 24 6.54 5.90 -17.23
C PRO A 24 6.61 4.46 -17.75
N GLN A 25 5.84 4.19 -18.79
CA GLN A 25 5.68 2.85 -19.39
C GLN A 25 7.01 2.13 -19.69
N PRO A 26 8.05 2.78 -20.27
CA PRO A 26 9.33 2.10 -20.53
C PRO A 26 10.02 1.61 -19.25
N LEU A 27 9.88 2.34 -18.14
CA LEU A 27 10.43 1.91 -16.85
C LEU A 27 9.66 0.70 -16.30
N VAL A 28 8.33 0.72 -16.40
CA VAL A 28 7.47 -0.41 -16.01
C VAL A 28 7.84 -1.68 -16.77
N GLU A 29 7.96 -1.59 -18.10
CA GLU A 29 8.36 -2.71 -18.97
C GLU A 29 9.76 -3.25 -18.62
N GLY A 30 10.71 -2.33 -18.38
CA GLY A 30 12.06 -2.70 -17.94
C GLY A 30 12.05 -3.44 -16.60
N LEU A 31 11.27 -2.98 -15.63
CA LEU A 31 11.12 -3.64 -14.31
C LEU A 31 10.45 -5.01 -14.45
N VAL A 32 9.39 -5.13 -15.23
CA VAL A 32 8.72 -6.41 -15.51
C VAL A 32 9.70 -7.40 -16.13
N ALA A 33 10.43 -7.01 -17.18
CA ALA A 33 11.41 -7.87 -17.85
C ALA A 33 12.51 -8.32 -16.87
N HIS A 34 13.03 -7.38 -16.08
CA HIS A 34 14.08 -7.64 -15.09
C HIS A 34 13.64 -8.66 -14.02
N PHE A 35 12.46 -8.47 -13.43
CA PHE A 35 11.98 -9.31 -12.34
C PHE A 35 11.28 -10.60 -12.77
N SER A 36 10.81 -10.72 -14.01
CA SER A 36 10.24 -11.95 -14.52
C SER A 36 11.24 -13.11 -14.60
N ALA A 37 12.53 -12.80 -14.77
CA ALA A 37 13.63 -13.77 -14.87
C ALA A 37 14.37 -14.02 -13.55
N GLN A 38 14.12 -13.25 -12.50
CA GLN A 38 14.85 -13.38 -11.23
C GLN A 38 14.37 -14.55 -10.37
N ALA A 39 15.29 -15.10 -9.58
CA ALA A 39 14.96 -16.08 -8.54
C ALA A 39 14.05 -15.46 -7.48
N ARG A 40 13.05 -16.23 -7.08
CA ARG A 40 12.05 -15.84 -6.09
C ARG A 40 11.94 -16.91 -5.01
N GLN A 41 11.45 -16.48 -3.87
CA GLN A 41 11.14 -17.36 -2.74
C GLN A 41 9.62 -17.43 -2.58
N ASP A 42 9.10 -18.62 -2.34
CA ASP A 42 7.68 -18.81 -2.05
C ASP A 42 7.34 -18.16 -0.71
N ASN A 43 6.17 -17.56 -0.65
CA ASN A 43 5.66 -17.00 0.59
C ASN A 43 5.03 -18.11 1.44
N ASN A 44 5.54 -18.31 2.66
CA ASN A 44 5.06 -19.38 3.54
C ASN A 44 3.65 -19.12 4.13
N ALA A 45 3.17 -17.89 4.10
CA ALA A 45 1.87 -17.49 4.66
C ALA A 45 0.78 -17.34 3.59
N SER A 46 1.11 -17.44 2.30
CA SER A 46 0.18 -17.14 1.20
C SER A 46 0.43 -18.06 0.02
N ALA A 47 -0.63 -18.67 -0.50
CA ALA A 47 -0.53 -19.59 -1.63
C ALA A 47 -0.27 -18.86 -2.95
N ASN A 48 0.48 -19.48 -3.87
CA ASN A 48 0.81 -18.98 -5.22
C ASN A 48 1.31 -17.53 -5.22
N LEU A 49 2.00 -17.15 -4.17
CA LEU A 49 2.68 -15.87 -4.01
C LEU A 49 4.17 -16.14 -3.81
N SER A 50 4.98 -15.50 -4.61
CA SER A 50 6.44 -15.50 -4.45
C SER A 50 6.97 -14.06 -4.41
N HIS A 51 8.13 -13.87 -3.82
CA HIS A 51 8.77 -12.56 -3.73
C HIS A 51 10.28 -12.65 -3.95
N THR A 52 10.89 -11.54 -4.36
CA THR A 52 12.36 -11.39 -4.39
C THR A 52 12.93 -11.34 -2.99
N ALA A 53 14.24 -11.47 -2.85
CA ALA A 53 14.95 -10.95 -1.68
C ALA A 53 14.71 -9.44 -1.55
N MET A 54 15.06 -8.87 -0.39
CA MET A 54 15.00 -7.42 -0.20
C MET A 54 15.95 -6.72 -1.16
N LEU A 55 15.43 -5.70 -1.83
CA LEU A 55 16.12 -4.92 -2.85
C LEU A 55 16.56 -3.58 -2.27
N LYS A 56 17.65 -3.05 -2.80
CA LYS A 56 18.11 -1.68 -2.55
C LYS A 56 18.00 -0.87 -3.84
N PRO A 57 17.75 0.44 -3.77
CA PRO A 57 17.75 1.27 -4.98
C PRO A 57 19.03 1.11 -5.81
N ALA A 58 20.20 0.97 -5.15
CA ALA A 58 21.48 0.82 -5.81
C ALA A 58 21.70 -0.51 -6.56
N ASP A 59 20.83 -1.52 -6.39
CA ASP A 59 21.01 -2.82 -7.01
C ASP A 59 20.81 -2.80 -8.53
N SER A 60 20.12 -1.78 -9.06
CA SER A 60 19.94 -1.63 -10.50
C SER A 60 19.60 -0.18 -10.90
N PRO A 61 19.99 0.29 -12.08
CA PRO A 61 19.60 1.60 -12.60
C PRO A 61 18.08 1.79 -12.68
N LEU A 62 17.31 0.72 -12.92
CA LEU A 62 15.84 0.75 -12.94
C LEU A 62 15.28 1.04 -11.54
N LEU A 63 15.88 0.45 -10.50
CA LEU A 63 15.50 0.69 -9.11
C LEU A 63 15.87 2.10 -8.65
N VAL A 64 17.02 2.63 -9.08
CA VAL A 64 17.37 4.05 -8.84
C VAL A 64 16.31 4.98 -9.42
N GLN A 65 15.88 4.74 -10.68
CA GLN A 65 14.84 5.55 -11.31
C GLN A 65 13.50 5.44 -10.58
N ALA A 66 13.09 4.22 -10.24
CA ALA A 66 11.85 3.98 -9.49
C ALA A 66 11.87 4.67 -8.12
N ALA A 67 12.95 4.55 -7.37
CA ALA A 67 13.13 5.22 -6.08
C ALA A 67 13.08 6.76 -6.21
N GLY A 68 13.65 7.32 -7.26
CA GLY A 68 13.58 8.75 -7.56
C GLY A 68 12.16 9.25 -7.80
N LEU A 69 11.29 8.41 -8.40
CA LEU A 69 9.88 8.74 -8.62
C LEU A 69 9.01 8.49 -7.37
N ILE A 70 9.40 7.57 -6.49
CA ILE A 70 8.74 7.29 -5.22
C ILE A 70 9.01 8.40 -4.18
N ALA A 71 10.23 8.91 -4.12
CA ALA A 71 10.65 9.84 -3.07
C ALA A 71 9.78 11.10 -2.92
N PRO A 72 9.41 11.84 -3.98
CA PRO A 72 8.51 12.99 -3.86
C PRO A 72 7.12 12.61 -3.35
N GLN A 73 6.62 11.43 -3.71
CA GLN A 73 5.32 10.92 -3.27
C GLN A 73 5.33 10.57 -1.78
N LEU A 74 6.44 10.02 -1.27
CA LEU A 74 6.65 9.80 0.15
C LEU A 74 6.64 11.11 0.93
N SER A 75 7.32 12.14 0.43
CA SER A 75 7.33 13.46 1.08
C SER A 75 5.94 14.10 1.12
N GLU A 76 5.17 13.96 0.05
CA GLU A 76 3.81 14.49 -0.01
C GLU A 76 2.86 13.72 0.92
N PHE A 77 2.89 12.40 0.88
CA PHE A 77 2.06 11.57 1.76
C PHE A 77 2.47 11.72 3.23
N GLY A 78 3.77 11.84 3.50
CA GLY A 78 4.30 12.12 4.83
C GLY A 78 3.79 13.44 5.39
N ALA A 79 3.65 14.47 4.57
CA ALA A 79 3.10 15.75 4.99
C ALA A 79 1.63 15.64 5.44
N LEU A 80 0.84 14.72 4.86
CA LEU A 80 -0.52 14.44 5.33
C LEU A 80 -0.52 13.79 6.72
N LEU A 81 0.48 12.95 7.03
CA LEU A 81 0.54 12.22 8.30
C LEU A 81 1.15 13.04 9.44
N PHE A 82 2.11 13.92 9.13
CA PHE A 82 2.95 14.58 10.13
C PHE A 82 2.86 16.11 10.10
N GLY A 83 2.09 16.68 9.18
CA GLY A 83 1.89 18.12 9.10
C GLY A 83 2.99 18.90 8.40
N GLU A 84 4.09 18.25 8.00
CA GLU A 84 5.22 18.87 7.31
C GLU A 84 5.91 17.94 6.32
N ARG A 85 6.62 18.52 5.35
CA ARG A 85 7.46 17.77 4.41
C ARG A 85 8.79 17.46 5.09
N MET A 86 9.11 16.18 5.22
CA MET A 86 10.36 15.70 5.80
C MET A 86 11.08 14.72 4.85
N GLY A 87 12.34 14.40 5.17
CA GLY A 87 13.13 13.41 4.45
C GLY A 87 12.66 11.99 4.79
N TRP A 88 12.62 11.12 3.78
CA TRP A 88 12.22 9.72 3.90
C TRP A 88 13.29 8.78 3.35
N SER A 89 13.46 7.65 4.00
CA SER A 89 14.30 6.54 3.54
C SER A 89 13.42 5.35 3.16
N LEU A 90 13.67 4.76 1.99
CA LEU A 90 13.14 3.45 1.62
C LEU A 90 13.89 2.41 2.45
N LYS A 91 13.23 1.89 3.48
CA LYS A 91 13.79 0.91 4.41
C LYS A 91 13.84 -0.48 3.81
N GLU A 92 12.78 -0.87 3.12
CA GLU A 92 12.59 -2.18 2.51
C GLU A 92 11.93 -2.01 1.16
N MET A 93 12.36 -2.81 0.20
CA MET A 93 11.75 -2.88 -1.12
C MET A 93 11.84 -4.32 -1.64
N TRP A 94 10.77 -4.84 -2.23
CA TRP A 94 10.73 -6.18 -2.82
C TRP A 94 9.68 -6.27 -3.92
N VAL A 95 9.81 -7.26 -4.79
CA VAL A 95 8.81 -7.52 -5.83
C VAL A 95 8.01 -8.76 -5.46
N ASN A 96 6.69 -8.62 -5.49
CA ASN A 96 5.73 -9.71 -5.33
C ASN A 96 5.25 -10.18 -6.71
N VAL A 97 5.19 -11.49 -6.88
CA VAL A 97 4.58 -12.15 -8.03
C VAL A 97 3.46 -13.04 -7.54
N LEU A 98 2.25 -12.69 -7.91
CA LEU A 98 1.02 -13.38 -7.54
C LEU A 98 0.44 -14.06 -8.77
N ASP A 99 0.50 -15.39 -8.80
CA ASP A 99 -0.06 -16.17 -9.88
C ASP A 99 -1.58 -16.36 -9.72
N THR A 100 -2.22 -16.94 -10.73
CA THR A 100 -3.66 -17.26 -10.70
C THR A 100 -3.99 -18.17 -9.50
N GLY A 101 -5.05 -17.85 -8.77
CA GLY A 101 -5.45 -18.52 -7.53
C GLY A 101 -4.67 -18.07 -6.29
N GLY A 102 -3.58 -17.32 -6.47
CA GLY A 102 -2.76 -16.83 -5.38
C GLY A 102 -3.43 -15.71 -4.59
N HIS A 103 -3.05 -15.56 -3.32
CA HIS A 103 -3.55 -14.53 -2.42
C HIS A 103 -2.43 -14.04 -1.50
N GLN A 104 -2.61 -12.87 -0.91
CA GLN A 104 -1.78 -12.36 0.18
C GLN A 104 -2.62 -12.32 1.45
N ALA A 105 -2.20 -13.05 2.48
CA ALA A 105 -2.88 -13.06 3.76
C ALA A 105 -2.96 -11.66 4.40
N MET A 106 -3.92 -11.48 5.32
CA MET A 106 -4.09 -10.22 6.06
C MET A 106 -2.86 -9.94 6.92
N HIS A 107 -2.27 -8.76 6.76
CA HIS A 107 -1.06 -8.34 7.47
C HIS A 107 -0.96 -6.82 7.54
N ASN A 108 0.00 -6.33 8.30
CA ASN A 108 0.50 -4.96 8.31
C ASN A 108 2.03 -4.98 8.26
N HIS A 109 2.66 -3.81 8.23
CA HIS A 109 4.11 -3.69 8.19
C HIS A 109 4.64 -3.07 9.49
N ALA A 110 5.33 -3.88 10.29
CA ALA A 110 5.98 -3.41 11.52
C ALA A 110 7.22 -2.54 11.21
N ASN A 111 7.59 -1.71 12.17
CA ASN A 111 8.80 -0.87 12.10
C ASN A 111 8.87 0.06 10.87
N SER A 112 7.72 0.49 10.39
CA SER A 112 7.57 1.40 9.24
C SER A 112 6.45 2.40 9.52
N PHE A 113 6.46 3.52 8.80
CA PHE A 113 5.45 4.57 8.91
C PHE A 113 4.56 4.62 7.66
N ILE A 114 5.17 4.49 6.50
CA ILE A 114 4.48 4.50 5.20
C ILE A 114 4.83 3.23 4.46
N SER A 115 3.81 2.55 3.97
CA SER A 115 3.92 1.45 3.02
C SER A 115 3.37 1.88 1.67
N GLY A 116 3.93 1.33 0.61
CA GLY A 116 3.45 1.60 -0.73
C GLY A 116 3.62 0.42 -1.68
N VAL A 117 2.88 0.48 -2.77
CA VAL A 117 2.90 -0.52 -3.84
C VAL A 117 2.94 0.18 -5.19
N VAL A 118 3.93 -0.19 -6.00
CA VAL A 118 4.00 0.13 -7.42
C VAL A 118 3.39 -1.03 -8.19
N TYR A 119 2.41 -0.77 -9.03
CA TYR A 119 1.80 -1.79 -9.88
C TYR A 119 2.57 -1.89 -11.19
N LEU A 120 3.12 -3.06 -11.49
CA LEU A 120 3.94 -3.28 -12.70
C LEU A 120 3.17 -3.98 -13.82
N THR A 121 2.10 -4.73 -13.47
CA THR A 121 1.20 -5.37 -14.44
C THR A 121 -0.25 -4.99 -14.14
N PRO A 122 -1.16 -5.21 -15.10
CA PRO A 122 -2.60 -5.10 -14.83
C PRO A 122 -3.01 -5.96 -13.64
N THR A 123 -3.96 -5.47 -12.87
CA THR A 123 -4.51 -6.18 -11.71
C THR A 123 -5.95 -6.57 -12.02
N HIS A 124 -6.27 -7.86 -11.91
CA HIS A 124 -7.65 -8.33 -12.01
C HIS A 124 -8.49 -7.76 -10.86
N GLU A 125 -9.77 -7.49 -11.08
CA GLU A 125 -10.66 -6.89 -10.07
C GLU A 125 -10.73 -7.70 -8.76
N SER A 126 -10.64 -9.03 -8.84
CA SER A 126 -10.60 -9.93 -7.68
C SER A 126 -9.35 -9.76 -6.81
N ALA A 127 -8.24 -9.27 -7.38
CA ALA A 127 -6.94 -9.11 -6.71
C ALA A 127 -6.66 -7.65 -6.28
N ARG A 128 -7.69 -6.82 -6.20
CA ARG A 128 -7.56 -5.49 -5.60
C ARG A 128 -7.29 -5.60 -4.10
N THR A 129 -6.38 -4.78 -3.62
CA THR A 129 -6.04 -4.75 -2.19
C THR A 129 -7.26 -4.36 -1.35
N VAL A 130 -7.54 -5.15 -0.33
CA VAL A 130 -8.60 -4.91 0.65
C VAL A 130 -7.96 -4.44 1.94
N PHE A 131 -8.45 -3.33 2.47
CA PHE A 131 -8.06 -2.79 3.77
C PHE A 131 -9.13 -3.07 4.79
N MET A 132 -8.74 -3.36 6.04
CA MET A 132 -9.66 -3.53 7.14
C MET A 132 -9.61 -2.33 8.08
N LYS A 133 -10.78 -1.92 8.56
CA LYS A 133 -10.88 -0.98 9.66
C LYS A 133 -10.21 -1.58 10.89
N SER A 134 -9.30 -0.82 11.52
CA SER A 134 -8.74 -1.24 12.80
C SER A 134 -9.84 -1.32 13.86
N PRO A 135 -9.93 -2.39 14.63
CA PRO A 135 -10.94 -2.53 15.68
C PRO A 135 -10.83 -1.50 16.83
N GLY A 136 -9.76 -0.70 16.86
CA GLY A 136 -9.68 0.45 17.75
C GLY A 136 -9.69 0.15 19.25
N GLY A 137 -9.38 -1.08 19.65
CA GLY A 137 -9.34 -1.47 21.07
C GLY A 137 -10.72 -1.68 21.72
N THR A 138 -11.79 -1.81 20.93
CA THR A 138 -13.09 -2.24 21.43
C THR A 138 -13.20 -3.76 21.37
N ASP A 139 -13.51 -4.39 22.48
CA ASP A 139 -13.56 -5.86 22.58
C ASP A 139 -14.76 -6.47 21.86
N TYR A 140 -15.80 -5.69 21.61
CA TYR A 140 -16.96 -6.11 20.84
C TYR A 140 -17.62 -4.97 20.10
N SER A 141 -18.35 -5.32 19.04
CA SER A 141 -19.20 -4.39 18.30
C SER A 141 -20.53 -5.05 17.93
N PHE A 142 -21.59 -4.27 17.97
CA PHE A 142 -22.88 -4.68 17.46
C PHE A 142 -22.94 -4.29 15.97
N LYS A 143 -23.46 -5.19 15.14
CA LYS A 143 -23.57 -4.99 13.70
C LYS A 143 -25.03 -5.01 13.28
N ASN A 144 -25.37 -4.14 12.35
CA ASN A 144 -26.57 -4.24 11.57
C ASN A 144 -26.17 -4.81 10.19
N ASP A 145 -26.44 -6.08 9.95
CA ASP A 145 -26.00 -6.80 8.75
C ASP A 145 -27.16 -7.59 8.17
N HIS A 146 -27.78 -7.07 7.10
CA HIS A 146 -28.87 -7.70 6.37
C HIS A 146 -28.94 -7.14 4.92
N PRO A 147 -29.64 -7.82 3.99
CA PRO A 147 -29.67 -7.45 2.56
C PRO A 147 -30.14 -6.02 2.23
N GLY A 148 -30.91 -5.38 3.14
CA GLY A 148 -31.39 -4.00 2.97
C GLY A 148 -30.45 -2.92 3.52
N MET A 149 -29.30 -3.29 4.06
CA MET A 149 -28.36 -2.33 4.63
C MET A 149 -27.53 -1.64 3.52
N VAL A 150 -27.35 -0.32 3.67
CA VAL A 150 -26.44 0.45 2.81
C VAL A 150 -25.12 0.64 3.52
N THR A 151 -24.06 0.10 2.92
CA THR A 151 -22.68 0.27 3.40
C THR A 151 -22.11 1.62 2.94
N GLY A 152 -21.51 2.36 3.85
CA GLY A 152 -20.88 3.65 3.61
C GLY A 152 -19.61 3.85 4.44
N PRO A 153 -18.96 5.01 4.35
CA PRO A 153 -17.66 5.25 4.97
C PRO A 153 -17.66 5.15 6.51
N PHE A 154 -18.82 5.26 7.15
CA PHE A 154 -18.92 5.25 8.61
C PHE A 154 -19.23 3.87 9.21
N ASN A 155 -19.85 2.97 8.43
CA ASN A 155 -20.25 1.63 8.88
C ASN A 155 -19.53 0.48 8.15
N ALA A 156 -18.70 0.78 7.16
CA ALA A 156 -17.90 -0.24 6.47
C ALA A 156 -16.79 -0.78 7.37
N GLU A 157 -16.60 -2.09 7.37
CA GLU A 157 -15.48 -2.76 8.03
C GLU A 157 -14.28 -2.96 7.09
N LYS A 158 -14.56 -2.99 5.79
CA LYS A 158 -13.57 -3.20 4.74
C LYS A 158 -13.69 -2.12 3.69
N TRP A 159 -12.55 -1.77 3.13
CA TRP A 159 -12.47 -0.88 1.98
C TRP A 159 -11.63 -1.53 0.90
N ILE A 160 -12.09 -1.49 -0.34
CA ILE A 160 -11.40 -2.06 -1.48
C ILE A 160 -10.74 -0.92 -2.25
N SER A 161 -9.44 -1.05 -2.51
CA SER A 161 -8.69 -0.01 -3.24
C SER A 161 -9.33 0.26 -4.62
N PRO A 162 -9.23 1.48 -5.15
CA PRO A 162 -9.55 1.75 -6.55
C PRO A 162 -8.78 0.82 -7.48
N GLN A 163 -9.34 0.54 -8.67
CA GLN A 163 -8.67 -0.30 -9.67
C GLN A 163 -7.33 0.32 -10.07
N PRO A 164 -6.18 -0.32 -9.78
CA PRO A 164 -4.89 0.22 -10.15
C PRO A 164 -4.58 -0.09 -11.62
N GLN A 165 -3.72 0.73 -12.21
CA GLN A 165 -3.15 0.52 -13.53
C GLN A 165 -1.63 0.28 -13.41
N ALA A 166 -1.01 -0.34 -14.41
CA ALA A 166 0.45 -0.44 -14.47
C ALA A 166 1.08 0.97 -14.49
N GLY A 167 2.10 1.18 -13.67
CA GLY A 167 2.74 2.48 -13.44
C GLY A 167 2.15 3.29 -12.28
N ASP A 168 1.03 2.88 -11.70
CA ASP A 168 0.48 3.54 -10.51
C ASP A 168 1.32 3.26 -9.27
N ILE A 169 1.38 4.26 -8.38
CA ILE A 169 1.83 4.10 -6.98
C ILE A 169 0.63 4.27 -6.06
N VAL A 170 0.53 3.43 -5.03
CA VAL A 170 -0.35 3.66 -3.89
C VAL A 170 0.47 3.75 -2.61
N LEU A 171 0.04 4.63 -1.69
CA LEU A 171 0.64 4.80 -0.37
C LEU A 171 -0.43 4.78 0.71
N PHE A 172 -0.09 4.19 1.84
CA PHE A 172 -0.96 4.09 3.01
C PHE A 172 -0.12 3.96 4.29
N PRO A 173 -0.68 4.29 5.47
CA PRO A 173 0.01 4.08 6.73
C PRO A 173 0.33 2.60 6.96
N SER A 174 1.56 2.30 7.37
CA SER A 174 2.05 0.91 7.52
C SER A 174 1.26 0.07 8.53
N PHE A 175 0.58 0.70 9.50
CA PHE A 175 -0.24 0.01 10.49
C PHE A 175 -1.56 -0.55 9.92
N LEU A 176 -1.99 -0.10 8.73
CA LEU A 176 -3.24 -0.56 8.13
C LEU A 176 -3.18 -2.04 7.77
N MET A 177 -4.11 -2.81 8.35
CA MET A 177 -4.31 -4.20 8.00
C MET A 177 -4.82 -4.31 6.57
N HIS A 178 -4.14 -5.11 5.76
CA HIS A 178 -4.51 -5.27 4.36
C HIS A 178 -4.20 -6.68 3.84
N ALA A 179 -4.89 -7.05 2.78
CA ALA A 179 -4.77 -8.35 2.12
C ALA A 179 -4.99 -8.21 0.60
N VAL A 180 -4.57 -9.22 -0.15
CA VAL A 180 -4.97 -9.39 -1.54
C VAL A 180 -5.78 -10.68 -1.64
N PRO A 181 -7.09 -10.63 -1.97
CA PRO A 181 -7.92 -11.81 -2.17
C PRO A 181 -7.42 -12.68 -3.32
N PRO A 182 -7.93 -13.91 -3.48
CA PRO A 182 -7.51 -14.82 -4.54
C PRO A 182 -7.60 -14.20 -5.94
N ASN A 183 -6.47 -14.19 -6.64
CA ASN A 183 -6.34 -13.64 -7.98
C ASN A 183 -7.01 -14.58 -9.00
N GLN A 184 -8.07 -14.16 -9.64
CA GLN A 184 -8.75 -14.92 -10.70
C GLN A 184 -8.26 -14.53 -12.11
N GLY A 185 -7.35 -13.56 -12.19
CA GLY A 185 -6.76 -13.10 -13.45
C GLY A 185 -5.39 -13.71 -13.72
N GLU A 186 -4.67 -13.09 -14.65
CA GLU A 186 -3.30 -13.42 -14.99
C GLU A 186 -2.32 -13.05 -13.87
N ARG A 187 -1.05 -13.39 -14.08
CA ARG A 187 0.06 -13.06 -13.17
C ARG A 187 0.10 -11.56 -12.86
N ARG A 188 0.05 -11.24 -11.57
CA ARG A 188 0.15 -9.87 -11.05
C ARG A 188 1.54 -9.65 -10.45
N ILE A 189 2.25 -8.64 -10.96
CA ILE A 189 3.58 -8.25 -10.47
C ILE A 189 3.47 -6.85 -9.85
N THR A 190 3.95 -6.72 -8.63
CA THR A 190 3.99 -5.44 -7.91
C THR A 190 5.32 -5.30 -7.17
N MET A 191 5.81 -4.07 -7.09
CA MET A 191 6.94 -3.74 -6.24
C MET A 191 6.42 -3.03 -4.99
N ALA A 192 6.59 -3.67 -3.84
CA ALA A 192 6.21 -3.14 -2.55
C ALA A 192 7.41 -2.47 -1.88
N PHE A 193 7.14 -1.49 -1.03
CA PHE A 193 8.17 -0.81 -0.26
C PHE A 193 7.63 -0.32 1.08
N ASN A 194 8.54 -0.18 2.04
CA ASN A 194 8.32 0.43 3.34
C ASN A 194 9.27 1.59 3.55
N ALA A 195 8.79 2.66 4.17
CA ALA A 195 9.55 3.87 4.41
C ALA A 195 9.49 4.33 5.87
N ILE A 196 10.62 4.90 6.32
CA ILE A 196 10.78 5.56 7.61
C ILE A 196 11.23 7.00 7.40
N PRO A 197 10.83 7.96 8.26
CA PRO A 197 11.37 9.32 8.20
C PRO A 197 12.86 9.29 8.56
N VAL A 198 13.63 10.22 8.03
CA VAL A 198 15.04 10.38 8.44
C VAL A 198 15.12 10.87 9.89
N ARG A 199 14.17 11.74 10.27
CA ARG A 199 14.12 12.35 11.60
C ARG A 199 12.69 12.74 11.96
N LEU A 200 12.36 12.63 13.23
CA LEU A 200 11.16 13.20 13.85
C LEU A 200 11.58 14.13 14.99
N ASP A 201 11.00 15.30 15.03
CA ASP A 201 11.16 16.27 16.12
C ASP A 201 9.90 16.33 16.98
N SER A 202 10.07 16.25 18.30
CA SER A 202 8.94 16.27 19.24
C SER A 202 9.38 16.80 20.61
N TRP A 203 8.66 17.73 21.14
CA TRP A 203 8.81 18.24 22.51
C TRP A 203 10.24 18.63 22.90
N GLY A 204 11.00 19.25 21.98
CA GLY A 204 12.36 19.72 22.23
C GLY A 204 13.44 18.64 22.12
N TYR A 205 13.11 17.43 21.66
CA TYR A 205 14.08 16.40 21.29
C TYR A 205 13.79 15.84 19.89
N ALA A 206 14.74 15.13 19.34
CA ALA A 206 14.63 14.50 18.04
C ALA A 206 14.94 13.00 18.11
N VAL A 207 14.24 12.23 17.27
CA VAL A 207 14.54 10.83 17.00
C VAL A 207 15.02 10.74 15.55
N SER A 208 16.21 10.18 15.34
CA SER A 208 16.76 9.92 14.01
C SER A 208 16.71 8.42 13.70
N PHE A 209 16.38 8.09 12.46
CA PHE A 209 16.33 6.72 11.96
C PHE A 209 17.45 6.54 10.93
N SER A 210 18.15 5.41 11.00
CA SER A 210 19.11 4.97 10.00
C SER A 210 18.68 3.66 9.38
N ALA A 211 18.77 3.54 8.06
CA ALA A 211 18.48 2.32 7.30
C ALA A 211 19.77 1.74 6.70
#